data_efaf9049f46f90278ec582090c4263ba
#
_entry.id   efaf9049f46f90278ec582090c4263ba
#
_cell.length_a   1.000
_cell.length_b   1.000
_cell.length_c   1.000
_cell.angle_alpha   90.00
_cell.angle_beta   90.00
_cell.angle_gamma   90.00
#
_symmetry.space_group_name_H-M   'P 1'
#
loop_
_entity.id
_entity.type
_entity.pdbx_description
1 polymer ?
#
loop_
_entity_poly.entity_id
_entity_poly.type
_entity_poly.pdbx_seq_one_letter_code
_entity_poly.pdbx_strand_id
1 'polypeptide(L)'
;MIQRVVRRATARRYGRIERYGANARAVQNEQLEYLLAAGRLTAFGRERSFGGIRSYDEFRRRVDVADYAGFAEYVERARRGERGVLWPGRVRWFAKSSGTTGRRSKYIPVTAEGVALNHMRGMRDVVTMATRIFPKADLFAGRMLTLGGSHSIEREGDAAEVGDLSAILIEHTPRMARLFRRPSRKVALTADFNRKVEALCRECATQNITALAGVPSWNLVMLTRLLEYTGRDNISQVWPNLQLFVHGGTDFRPYREVFRRMIPSQGMNYMETYNASEGFFAMADREGADDMLLMLDYGTFYEFLPTNCLADYEKAIPLAEVECGVEYAMIISNCNGLWRYMIGDTVEFTSVAPYRIRITGRTQSYINVFGEELVVDNAERAVEAACRATGAGVVEYTVAPVYMGGYHTQGAHQWLVEFRTMPDSVERWCEVLDEELRRCNSDYDAKRQGSATLLAPVVTILPRGTFMRQMATEGRLGGQNKVPRLRCDRELADALLNLK
;
A
#
# COMPACT_ATOMS: atom_id res chain seq x y z
N MET A 1 0.69 -19.27 -27.92
CA MET A 1 -0.29 -18.69 -28.87
C MET A 1 -1.05 -17.50 -28.26
N ILE A 2 -1.73 -17.64 -27.13
CA ILE A 2 -2.55 -16.58 -26.50
C ILE A 2 -1.74 -15.33 -26.20
N GLN A 3 -0.54 -15.45 -25.65
CA GLN A 3 0.32 -14.29 -25.33
C GLN A 3 0.63 -13.42 -26.55
N ARG A 4 0.85 -14.00 -27.75
CA ARG A 4 1.03 -13.24 -29.00
C ARG A 4 -0.23 -12.47 -29.40
N VAL A 5 -1.41 -13.07 -29.18
CA VAL A 5 -2.70 -12.40 -29.45
C VAL A 5 -2.88 -11.24 -28.48
N VAL A 6 -2.64 -11.43 -27.19
CA VAL A 6 -2.70 -10.36 -26.19
C VAL A 6 -1.74 -9.22 -26.54
N ARG A 7 -0.48 -9.52 -26.88
CA ARG A 7 0.50 -8.51 -27.31
C ARG A 7 0.02 -7.69 -28.52
N ARG A 8 -0.61 -8.33 -29.51
CA ARG A 8 -1.18 -7.64 -30.68
C ARG A 8 -2.38 -6.79 -30.27
N ALA A 9 -3.31 -7.34 -29.50
CA ALA A 9 -4.50 -6.63 -29.03
C ALA A 9 -4.16 -5.40 -28.17
N THR A 10 -3.07 -5.46 -27.40
CA THR A 10 -2.61 -4.37 -26.53
C THR A 10 -1.54 -3.47 -27.15
N ALA A 11 -1.17 -3.67 -28.43
CA ALA A 11 -0.08 -2.92 -29.07
C ALA A 11 -0.32 -1.41 -29.10
N ARG A 12 -1.55 -0.98 -29.41
CA ARG A 12 -1.96 0.44 -29.45
C ARG A 12 -1.84 1.06 -28.04
N ARG A 13 -2.24 0.31 -27.00
CA ARG A 13 -2.14 0.75 -25.61
C ARG A 13 -0.68 0.87 -25.17
N TYR A 14 0.13 -0.14 -25.45
CA TYR A 14 1.54 -0.13 -25.15
C TYR A 14 2.26 1.04 -25.83
N GLY A 15 2.04 1.28 -27.13
CA GLY A 15 2.62 2.41 -27.83
C GLY A 15 2.18 3.79 -27.31
N ARG A 16 1.02 3.88 -26.60
CA ARG A 16 0.66 5.10 -25.87
C ARG A 16 1.50 5.26 -24.60
N ILE A 17 1.72 4.17 -23.88
CA ILE A 17 2.55 4.18 -22.67
C ILE A 17 4.02 4.52 -23.01
N GLU A 18 4.58 3.95 -24.07
CA GLU A 18 5.96 4.27 -24.53
C GLU A 18 6.16 5.76 -24.82
N ARG A 19 5.11 6.46 -25.22
CA ARG A 19 5.16 7.90 -25.51
C ARG A 19 4.96 8.81 -24.29
N TYR A 20 4.83 8.27 -23.08
CA TYR A 20 4.69 9.10 -21.87
C TYR A 20 5.86 10.06 -21.69
N GLY A 21 7.10 9.61 -21.91
CA GLY A 21 8.29 10.44 -21.76
C GLY A 21 8.26 11.71 -22.60
N ALA A 22 7.75 11.61 -23.84
CA ALA A 22 7.68 12.75 -24.77
C ALA A 22 6.42 13.65 -24.54
N ASN A 23 5.36 13.11 -23.95
CA ASN A 23 4.05 13.78 -23.88
C ASN A 23 3.50 13.95 -22.47
N ALA A 24 4.31 13.75 -21.44
CA ALA A 24 3.86 13.72 -20.06
C ALA A 24 3.04 14.95 -19.63
N ARG A 25 3.55 16.14 -19.94
CA ARG A 25 2.86 17.41 -19.63
C ARG A 25 1.50 17.51 -20.30
N ALA A 26 1.42 17.16 -21.58
CA ALA A 26 0.15 17.19 -22.31
C ALA A 26 -0.86 16.19 -21.73
N VAL A 27 -0.41 14.95 -21.45
CA VAL A 27 -1.26 13.93 -20.84
C VAL A 27 -1.76 14.37 -19.46
N GLN A 28 -0.92 14.96 -18.62
CA GLN A 28 -1.34 15.44 -17.30
C GLN A 28 -2.29 16.64 -17.37
N ASN A 29 -2.09 17.55 -18.31
CA ASN A 29 -3.04 18.62 -18.56
C ASN A 29 -4.42 18.08 -19.00
N GLU A 30 -4.46 17.11 -19.93
CA GLU A 30 -5.69 16.41 -20.31
C GLU A 30 -6.40 15.78 -19.10
N GLN A 31 -5.62 15.19 -18.15
CA GLN A 31 -6.21 14.64 -16.94
C GLN A 31 -6.82 15.75 -16.06
N LEU A 32 -6.11 16.85 -15.82
CA LEU A 32 -6.63 17.96 -15.01
C LEU A 32 -7.90 18.56 -15.61
N GLU A 33 -7.90 18.82 -16.93
CA GLU A 33 -9.07 19.34 -17.65
C GLU A 33 -10.28 18.40 -17.54
N TYR A 34 -10.06 17.10 -17.73
CA TYR A 34 -11.09 16.09 -17.55
C TYR A 34 -11.69 16.09 -16.14
N LEU A 35 -10.81 16.10 -15.11
CA LEU A 35 -11.21 16.08 -13.72
C LEU A 35 -12.01 17.33 -13.33
N LEU A 36 -11.55 18.52 -13.73
CA LEU A 36 -12.23 19.79 -13.47
C LEU A 36 -13.59 19.85 -14.17
N ALA A 37 -13.66 19.41 -15.42
CA ALA A 37 -14.91 19.35 -16.17
C ALA A 37 -15.93 18.40 -15.51
N ALA A 38 -15.49 17.24 -15.03
CA ALA A 38 -16.34 16.28 -14.31
C ALA A 38 -16.76 16.84 -12.95
N GLY A 39 -15.82 17.39 -12.17
CA GLY A 39 -16.06 17.86 -10.80
C GLY A 39 -16.86 19.16 -10.69
N ARG A 40 -17.01 19.95 -11.76
CA ARG A 40 -17.57 21.34 -11.73
C ARG A 40 -18.95 21.48 -11.08
N LEU A 41 -19.77 20.43 -11.16
CA LEU A 41 -21.15 20.44 -10.64
C LEU A 41 -21.26 19.74 -9.28
N THR A 42 -20.18 19.22 -8.73
CA THR A 42 -20.16 18.64 -7.38
C THR A 42 -20.24 19.73 -6.31
N ALA A 43 -20.59 19.38 -5.07
CA ALA A 43 -20.58 20.32 -3.96
C ALA A 43 -19.16 20.92 -3.81
N PHE A 44 -18.14 20.06 -3.76
CA PHE A 44 -16.74 20.47 -3.64
C PHE A 44 -16.29 21.40 -4.78
N GLY A 45 -16.67 21.08 -6.02
CA GLY A 45 -16.27 21.87 -7.19
C GLY A 45 -17.01 23.22 -7.31
N ARG A 46 -18.27 23.29 -6.86
CA ARG A 46 -19.02 24.57 -6.79
C ARG A 46 -18.42 25.50 -5.75
N GLU A 47 -18.13 25.01 -4.55
CA GLU A 47 -17.51 25.79 -3.46
C GLU A 47 -16.18 26.42 -3.91
N ARG A 48 -15.43 25.74 -4.78
CA ARG A 48 -14.11 26.18 -5.29
C ARG A 48 -14.15 26.75 -6.72
N SER A 49 -15.36 26.95 -7.24
CA SER A 49 -15.59 27.57 -8.56
C SER A 49 -14.84 26.87 -9.71
N PHE A 50 -14.88 25.52 -9.77
CA PHE A 50 -14.17 24.74 -10.80
C PHE A 50 -14.52 25.15 -12.24
N GLY A 51 -15.75 25.60 -12.49
CA GLY A 51 -16.15 26.11 -13.79
C GLY A 51 -15.37 27.32 -14.32
N GLY A 52 -14.68 28.03 -13.45
CA GLY A 52 -13.86 29.19 -13.79
C GLY A 52 -12.35 28.91 -13.83
N ILE A 53 -11.89 27.68 -13.56
CA ILE A 53 -10.47 27.31 -13.59
C ILE A 53 -10.05 27.04 -15.04
N ARG A 54 -8.97 27.70 -15.49
CA ARG A 54 -8.42 27.59 -16.86
C ARG A 54 -6.96 27.18 -16.91
N SER A 55 -6.27 27.17 -15.75
CA SER A 55 -4.85 26.83 -15.65
C SER A 55 -4.54 26.07 -14.35
N TYR A 56 -3.38 25.41 -14.32
CA TYR A 56 -2.86 24.81 -13.10
C TYR A 56 -2.69 25.86 -11.99
N ASP A 57 -2.19 27.06 -12.31
CA ASP A 57 -2.01 28.12 -11.31
C ASP A 57 -3.34 28.63 -10.71
N GLU A 58 -4.41 28.62 -11.47
CA GLU A 58 -5.74 28.91 -10.93
C GLU A 58 -6.26 27.76 -10.07
N PHE A 59 -5.99 26.51 -10.47
CA PHE A 59 -6.35 25.32 -9.71
C PHE A 59 -5.69 25.32 -8.34
N ARG A 60 -4.36 25.49 -8.28
CA ARG A 60 -3.62 25.48 -7.01
C ARG A 60 -3.99 26.60 -6.06
N ARG A 61 -4.43 27.76 -6.57
CA ARG A 61 -4.91 28.89 -5.75
C ARG A 61 -6.31 28.69 -5.18
N ARG A 62 -7.15 27.87 -5.78
CA ARG A 62 -8.54 27.66 -5.37
C ARG A 62 -8.76 26.38 -4.59
N VAL A 63 -7.85 25.47 -4.68
CA VAL A 63 -7.93 24.16 -4.03
C VAL A 63 -6.70 23.97 -3.17
N ASP A 64 -6.88 23.98 -1.87
CA ASP A 64 -5.80 23.72 -0.92
C ASP A 64 -5.39 22.24 -0.95
N VAL A 65 -4.11 21.97 -0.66
CA VAL A 65 -3.66 20.61 -0.38
C VAL A 65 -4.24 20.18 0.96
N ALA A 66 -4.82 19.00 1.00
CA ALA A 66 -5.39 18.46 2.24
C ALA A 66 -5.11 16.96 2.37
N ASP A 67 -5.04 16.49 3.59
CA ASP A 67 -5.07 15.08 3.95
C ASP A 67 -6.52 14.58 4.13
N TYR A 68 -6.68 13.36 4.67
CA TYR A 68 -8.00 12.79 4.90
C TYR A 68 -8.88 13.63 5.83
N ALA A 69 -8.30 14.34 6.80
CA ALA A 69 -9.08 15.17 7.73
C ALA A 69 -9.83 16.29 6.98
N GLY A 70 -9.20 16.90 5.98
CA GLY A 70 -9.82 17.91 5.12
C GLY A 70 -10.95 17.38 4.23
N PHE A 71 -11.01 16.06 4.00
CA PHE A 71 -12.05 15.40 3.20
C PHE A 71 -13.12 14.68 4.02
N ALA A 72 -12.90 14.48 5.32
CA ALA A 72 -13.72 13.59 6.16
C ALA A 72 -15.22 13.95 6.12
N GLU A 73 -15.58 15.23 6.16
CA GLU A 73 -16.96 15.68 6.10
C GLU A 73 -17.61 15.35 4.74
N TYR A 74 -16.92 15.64 3.62
CA TYR A 74 -17.43 15.34 2.28
C TYR A 74 -17.57 13.84 2.07
N VAL A 75 -16.60 13.05 2.55
CA VAL A 75 -16.65 11.59 2.49
C VAL A 75 -17.86 11.06 3.28
N GLU A 76 -18.10 11.58 4.48
CA GLU A 76 -19.24 11.17 5.30
C GLU A 76 -20.59 11.52 4.67
N ARG A 77 -20.72 12.70 4.04
CA ARG A 77 -21.91 13.08 3.25
C ARG A 77 -22.13 12.09 2.09
N ALA A 78 -21.08 11.79 1.34
CA ALA A 78 -21.15 10.85 0.23
C ALA A 78 -21.52 9.43 0.72
N ARG A 79 -20.99 8.99 1.87
CA ARG A 79 -21.26 7.69 2.51
C ARG A 79 -22.72 7.55 2.96
N ARG A 80 -23.33 8.64 3.42
CA ARG A 80 -24.77 8.72 3.73
C ARG A 80 -25.65 8.72 2.48
N GLY A 81 -25.06 8.68 1.28
CA GLY A 81 -25.77 8.56 0.01
C GLY A 81 -26.06 9.89 -0.69
N GLU A 82 -25.53 11.00 -0.19
CA GLU A 82 -25.63 12.30 -0.89
C GLU A 82 -24.94 12.22 -2.24
N ARG A 83 -25.59 12.72 -3.27
CA ARG A 83 -25.11 12.67 -4.67
C ARG A 83 -24.31 13.92 -5.02
N GLY A 84 -23.27 13.74 -5.84
CA GLY A 84 -22.52 14.87 -6.37
C GLY A 84 -21.75 15.66 -5.31
N VAL A 85 -21.24 15.00 -4.27
CA VAL A 85 -20.45 15.63 -3.22
C VAL A 85 -19.02 15.88 -3.71
N LEU A 86 -18.25 14.82 -3.90
CA LEU A 86 -16.86 14.85 -4.36
C LEU A 86 -16.70 14.49 -5.83
N TRP A 87 -17.61 13.66 -6.36
CA TRP A 87 -17.64 13.20 -7.74
C TRP A 87 -19.08 13.20 -8.27
N PRO A 88 -19.31 13.32 -9.59
CA PRO A 88 -20.66 13.29 -10.15
C PRO A 88 -21.42 12.01 -9.81
N GLY A 89 -22.71 12.14 -9.54
CA GLY A 89 -23.56 11.02 -9.21
C GLY A 89 -23.41 10.54 -7.76
N ARG A 90 -23.64 9.25 -7.52
CA ARG A 90 -23.55 8.63 -6.20
C ARG A 90 -22.29 7.78 -6.11
N VAL A 91 -21.49 8.02 -5.11
CA VAL A 91 -20.39 7.12 -4.72
C VAL A 91 -20.98 6.00 -3.88
N ARG A 92 -20.86 4.76 -4.33
CA ARG A 92 -21.41 3.57 -3.66
C ARG A 92 -20.38 2.80 -2.86
N TRP A 93 -19.13 2.80 -3.30
CA TRP A 93 -18.08 1.99 -2.71
C TRP A 93 -17.06 2.86 -1.99
N PHE A 94 -16.66 2.37 -0.82
CA PHE A 94 -15.64 3.03 -0.02
C PHE A 94 -14.60 1.99 0.41
N ALA A 95 -13.36 2.21 0.03
CA ALA A 95 -12.25 1.37 0.48
C ALA A 95 -11.90 1.77 1.92
N LYS A 96 -11.98 0.81 2.83
CA LYS A 96 -11.55 0.99 4.22
C LYS A 96 -10.06 0.84 4.29
N SER A 97 -9.37 1.83 4.79
CA SER A 97 -7.93 1.85 5.02
C SER A 97 -7.65 2.19 6.48
N SER A 98 -6.54 1.73 7.03
CA SER A 98 -6.13 2.10 8.38
C SER A 98 -5.90 3.61 8.45
N GLY A 99 -6.48 4.23 9.47
CA GLY A 99 -6.35 5.67 9.68
C GLY A 99 -4.98 6.03 10.21
N THR A 100 -4.22 6.85 9.51
CA THR A 100 -2.95 7.43 9.99
C THR A 100 -3.11 8.40 11.16
N THR A 101 -4.35 8.80 11.50
CA THR A 101 -4.68 9.80 12.54
C THR A 101 -5.38 9.19 13.75
N GLY A 102 -5.15 7.92 14.06
CA GLY A 102 -5.40 7.30 15.37
C GLY A 102 -6.84 7.16 15.88
N ARG A 103 -7.87 7.71 15.23
CA ARG A 103 -9.23 7.68 15.79
C ARG A 103 -10.28 6.95 14.97
N ARG A 104 -10.15 6.80 13.65
CA ARG A 104 -11.12 6.10 12.80
C ARG A 104 -10.46 5.59 11.52
N SER A 105 -10.93 4.45 11.00
CA SER A 105 -10.58 4.00 9.65
C SER A 105 -10.89 5.10 8.63
N LYS A 106 -10.03 5.27 7.63
CA LYS A 106 -10.30 6.12 6.48
C LYS A 106 -11.23 5.38 5.52
N TYR A 107 -12.15 6.12 4.94
CA TYR A 107 -13.08 5.61 3.92
C TYR A 107 -12.78 6.32 2.60
N ILE A 108 -11.96 5.71 1.78
CA ILE A 108 -11.56 6.29 0.49
C ILE A 108 -12.68 6.05 -0.54
N PRO A 109 -13.24 7.08 -1.16
CA PRO A 109 -14.28 6.93 -2.16
C PRO A 109 -13.75 6.12 -3.36
N VAL A 110 -14.55 5.19 -3.86
CA VAL A 110 -14.24 4.40 -5.06
C VAL A 110 -15.40 4.58 -6.03
N THR A 111 -15.21 5.40 -7.05
CA THR A 111 -16.23 5.70 -8.05
C THR A 111 -16.24 4.65 -9.17
N ALA A 112 -17.29 4.62 -9.98
CA ALA A 112 -17.34 3.76 -11.17
C ALA A 112 -16.21 4.11 -12.16
N GLU A 113 -15.93 5.40 -12.31
CA GLU A 113 -14.83 5.91 -13.12
C GLU A 113 -13.47 5.53 -12.53
N GLY A 114 -13.29 5.63 -11.21
CA GLY A 114 -12.09 5.18 -10.51
C GLY A 114 -11.84 3.68 -10.71
N VAL A 115 -12.87 2.86 -10.60
CA VAL A 115 -12.76 1.44 -10.94
C VAL A 115 -12.35 1.25 -12.40
N ALA A 116 -13.02 1.92 -13.36
CA ALA A 116 -12.84 1.66 -14.78
C ALA A 116 -11.55 2.26 -15.36
N LEU A 117 -11.29 3.54 -15.05
CA LEU A 117 -10.21 4.34 -15.65
C LEU A 117 -8.89 4.24 -14.89
N ASN A 118 -8.94 3.85 -13.62
CA ASN A 118 -7.76 3.69 -12.78
C ASN A 118 -7.47 2.20 -12.50
N HIS A 119 -8.10 1.59 -11.53
CA HIS A 119 -7.76 0.25 -11.05
C HIS A 119 -7.85 -0.84 -12.13
N MET A 120 -8.97 -0.92 -12.88
CA MET A 120 -9.13 -1.95 -13.93
C MET A 120 -8.23 -1.68 -15.13
N ARG A 121 -7.94 -0.41 -15.44
CA ARG A 121 -6.96 -0.05 -16.47
C ARG A 121 -5.56 -0.47 -16.01
N GLY A 122 -5.18 -0.18 -14.76
CA GLY A 122 -3.91 -0.60 -14.16
C GLY A 122 -3.72 -2.11 -14.23
N MET A 123 -4.71 -2.89 -13.79
CA MET A 123 -4.65 -4.35 -13.86
C MET A 123 -4.52 -4.88 -15.31
N ARG A 124 -5.18 -4.26 -16.30
CA ARG A 124 -4.99 -4.62 -17.72
C ARG A 124 -3.61 -4.26 -18.24
N ASP A 125 -3.08 -3.13 -17.81
CA ASP A 125 -1.77 -2.68 -18.23
C ASP A 125 -0.64 -3.46 -17.56
N VAL A 126 -0.83 -4.00 -16.34
CA VAL A 126 0.07 -5.01 -15.74
C VAL A 126 0.19 -6.22 -16.67
N VAL A 127 -0.92 -6.74 -17.18
CA VAL A 127 -0.90 -7.85 -18.15
C VAL A 127 -0.20 -7.43 -19.44
N THR A 128 -0.48 -6.22 -19.94
CA THR A 128 0.16 -5.66 -21.14
C THR A 128 1.67 -5.59 -20.97
N MET A 129 2.14 -5.04 -19.85
CA MET A 129 3.56 -4.89 -19.54
C MET A 129 4.22 -6.25 -19.30
N ALA A 130 3.65 -7.12 -18.50
CA ALA A 130 4.20 -8.44 -18.20
C ALA A 130 4.46 -9.25 -19.48
N THR A 131 3.54 -9.21 -20.47
CA THR A 131 3.74 -9.91 -21.75
C THR A 131 4.87 -9.32 -22.60
N ARG A 132 5.29 -8.06 -22.34
CA ARG A 132 6.39 -7.37 -23.05
C ARG A 132 7.72 -7.59 -22.32
N ILE A 133 7.72 -7.40 -21.02
CA ILE A 133 8.90 -7.56 -20.16
C ILE A 133 9.36 -9.02 -20.14
N PHE A 134 8.41 -9.97 -20.08
CA PHE A 134 8.69 -11.40 -19.98
C PHE A 134 8.17 -12.17 -21.20
N PRO A 135 8.77 -11.98 -22.38
CA PRO A 135 8.28 -12.55 -23.65
C PRO A 135 8.35 -14.06 -23.72
N LYS A 136 9.19 -14.70 -22.89
CA LYS A 136 9.37 -16.15 -22.82
C LYS A 136 8.40 -16.83 -21.85
N ALA A 137 7.79 -16.07 -20.92
CA ALA A 137 6.84 -16.61 -19.96
C ALA A 137 5.50 -16.93 -20.64
N ASP A 138 4.92 -18.10 -20.38
CA ASP A 138 3.59 -18.47 -20.90
C ASP A 138 2.50 -18.26 -19.82
N LEU A 139 2.25 -16.99 -19.52
CA LEU A 139 1.37 -16.56 -18.44
C LEU A 139 -0.09 -17.03 -18.62
N PHE A 140 -0.49 -17.32 -19.87
CA PHE A 140 -1.85 -17.74 -20.22
C PHE A 140 -2.01 -19.25 -20.38
N ALA A 141 -0.96 -20.02 -20.15
CA ALA A 141 -1.05 -21.49 -20.12
C ALA A 141 -1.83 -22.01 -18.91
N GLY A 142 -1.98 -21.19 -17.90
CA GLY A 142 -2.68 -21.52 -16.66
C GLY A 142 -3.51 -20.37 -16.12
N ARG A 143 -3.53 -20.25 -14.79
CA ARG A 143 -4.36 -19.31 -14.05
C ARG A 143 -3.51 -18.40 -13.18
N MET A 144 -4.01 -17.19 -12.97
CA MET A 144 -3.46 -16.24 -11.99
C MET A 144 -4.15 -16.46 -10.64
N LEU A 145 -3.39 -16.71 -9.60
CA LEU A 145 -3.86 -16.73 -8.23
C LEU A 145 -3.68 -15.35 -7.63
N THR A 146 -4.77 -14.75 -7.13
CA THR A 146 -4.76 -13.44 -6.47
C THR A 146 -5.21 -13.60 -5.03
N LEU A 147 -4.33 -13.25 -4.10
CA LEU A 147 -4.66 -13.20 -2.69
C LEU A 147 -5.04 -11.76 -2.34
N GLY A 148 -6.32 -11.55 -2.04
CA GLY A 148 -6.86 -10.26 -1.59
C GLY A 148 -6.93 -10.17 -0.07
N GLY A 149 -7.29 -8.98 0.42
CA GLY A 149 -7.46 -8.69 1.83
C GLY A 149 -8.49 -9.57 2.54
N SER A 150 -8.57 -9.42 3.86
CA SER A 150 -9.37 -10.29 4.75
C SER A 150 -10.79 -9.80 5.02
N HIS A 151 -11.14 -8.57 4.62
CA HIS A 151 -12.43 -7.99 4.96
C HIS A 151 -13.46 -8.24 3.87
N SER A 152 -14.63 -8.71 4.27
CA SER A 152 -15.80 -8.77 3.42
C SER A 152 -16.34 -7.36 3.16
N ILE A 153 -17.09 -7.20 2.06
CA ILE A 153 -17.84 -5.97 1.82
C ILE A 153 -19.02 -5.93 2.81
N GLU A 154 -19.03 -4.88 3.63
CA GLU A 154 -20.14 -4.58 4.54
C GLU A 154 -21.08 -3.56 3.89
N ARG A 155 -22.38 -3.76 4.05
CA ARG A 155 -23.37 -2.79 3.61
C ARG A 155 -23.76 -1.89 4.76
N GLU A 156 -23.56 -0.61 4.61
CA GLU A 156 -24.02 0.41 5.55
C GLU A 156 -25.37 0.97 5.06
N GLY A 157 -26.46 0.31 5.43
CA GLY A 157 -27.80 0.58 4.92
C GLY A 157 -27.89 0.37 3.40
N ASP A 158 -28.74 1.16 2.73
CA ASP A 158 -28.86 1.17 1.25
C ASP A 158 -27.86 2.13 0.59
N ALA A 159 -27.06 2.84 1.38
CA ALA A 159 -26.28 3.98 0.90
C ALA A 159 -24.87 3.61 0.43
N ALA A 160 -24.13 2.81 1.19
CA ALA A 160 -22.73 2.55 0.94
C ALA A 160 -22.36 1.06 1.11
N GLU A 161 -21.39 0.63 0.34
CA GLU A 161 -20.68 -0.65 0.45
C GLU A 161 -19.25 -0.35 0.87
N VAL A 162 -18.83 -0.89 2.00
CA VAL A 162 -17.52 -0.63 2.61
C VAL A 162 -16.73 -1.93 2.68
N GLY A 163 -15.48 -1.90 2.32
CA GLY A 163 -14.61 -3.09 2.41
C GLY A 163 -13.19 -2.79 1.93
N ASP A 164 -12.34 -3.81 1.95
CA ASP A 164 -11.02 -3.68 1.30
C ASP A 164 -11.16 -3.34 -0.18
N LEU A 165 -10.27 -2.50 -0.70
CA LEU A 165 -10.22 -2.22 -2.14
C LEU A 165 -10.17 -3.52 -2.96
N SER A 166 -9.38 -4.50 -2.53
CA SER A 166 -9.26 -5.78 -3.23
C SER A 166 -10.58 -6.54 -3.31
N ALA A 167 -11.42 -6.50 -2.27
CA ALA A 167 -12.74 -7.10 -2.27
C ALA A 167 -13.68 -6.38 -3.26
N ILE A 168 -13.68 -5.05 -3.26
CA ILE A 168 -14.42 -4.23 -4.22
C ILE A 168 -14.01 -4.57 -5.66
N LEU A 169 -12.71 -4.66 -5.95
CA LEU A 169 -12.21 -4.99 -7.29
C LEU A 169 -12.53 -6.42 -7.72
N ILE A 170 -12.58 -7.38 -6.77
CA ILE A 170 -13.02 -8.75 -7.05
C ILE A 170 -14.46 -8.77 -7.55
N GLU A 171 -15.34 -8.01 -6.91
CA GLU A 171 -16.74 -7.88 -7.33
C GLU A 171 -16.86 -7.34 -8.76
N HIS A 172 -16.02 -6.37 -9.13
CA HIS A 172 -16.03 -5.72 -10.46
C HIS A 172 -15.20 -6.45 -11.52
N THR A 173 -14.61 -7.61 -11.19
CA THR A 173 -13.83 -8.38 -12.16
C THR A 173 -14.71 -8.83 -13.34
N PRO A 174 -14.36 -8.52 -14.60
CA PRO A 174 -15.11 -8.92 -15.78
C PRO A 174 -15.28 -10.45 -15.86
N ARG A 175 -16.45 -10.91 -16.36
CA ARG A 175 -16.77 -12.37 -16.44
C ARG A 175 -15.68 -13.18 -17.12
N MET A 176 -15.12 -12.68 -18.23
CA MET A 176 -14.04 -13.38 -18.95
C MET A 176 -12.76 -13.49 -18.13
N ALA A 177 -12.39 -12.46 -17.38
CA ALA A 177 -11.20 -12.49 -16.53
C ALA A 177 -11.32 -13.48 -15.36
N ARG A 178 -12.56 -13.76 -14.89
CA ARG A 178 -12.81 -14.78 -13.84
C ARG A 178 -12.42 -16.18 -14.26
N LEU A 179 -12.41 -16.48 -15.56
CA LEU A 179 -11.98 -17.80 -16.07
C LEU A 179 -10.49 -18.05 -15.84
N PHE A 180 -9.69 -17.00 -15.84
CA PHE A 180 -8.23 -17.07 -15.67
C PHE A 180 -7.77 -16.79 -14.24
N ARG A 181 -8.70 -16.50 -13.33
CA ARG A 181 -8.40 -16.12 -11.95
C ARG A 181 -8.71 -17.23 -10.96
N ARG A 182 -7.89 -17.33 -9.91
CA ARG A 182 -8.10 -18.14 -8.71
C ARG A 182 -7.80 -17.28 -7.46
N PRO A 183 -8.31 -17.64 -6.30
CA PRO A 183 -9.35 -18.66 -6.08
C PRO A 183 -10.72 -18.24 -6.61
N SER A 184 -11.72 -19.12 -6.46
CA SER A 184 -13.12 -18.79 -6.74
C SER A 184 -13.57 -17.57 -5.91
N ARG A 185 -14.59 -16.84 -6.40
CA ARG A 185 -15.10 -15.64 -5.69
C ARG A 185 -15.51 -15.98 -4.25
N LYS A 186 -16.11 -17.14 -4.01
CA LYS A 186 -16.51 -17.58 -2.67
C LYS A 186 -15.32 -17.64 -1.73
N VAL A 187 -14.21 -18.25 -2.16
CA VAL A 187 -12.99 -18.36 -1.37
C VAL A 187 -12.29 -17.00 -1.24
N ALA A 188 -12.20 -16.25 -2.34
CA ALA A 188 -11.56 -14.93 -2.34
C ALA A 188 -12.19 -13.93 -1.36
N LEU A 189 -13.51 -13.98 -1.17
CA LEU A 189 -14.28 -13.10 -0.28
C LEU A 189 -14.48 -13.67 1.14
N THR A 190 -13.85 -14.80 1.50
CA THR A 190 -13.88 -15.33 2.86
C THR A 190 -13.23 -14.32 3.80
N ALA A 191 -13.94 -13.90 4.86
CA ALA A 191 -13.46 -12.89 5.80
C ALA A 191 -12.33 -13.43 6.69
N ASP A 192 -12.48 -14.64 7.23
CA ASP A 192 -11.45 -15.28 8.04
C ASP A 192 -10.26 -15.71 7.18
N PHE A 193 -9.08 -15.18 7.48
CA PHE A 193 -7.88 -15.40 6.69
C PHE A 193 -7.42 -16.86 6.72
N ASN A 194 -7.44 -17.54 7.86
CA ASN A 194 -6.99 -18.91 7.97
C ASN A 194 -7.90 -19.84 7.19
N ARG A 195 -9.23 -19.69 7.33
CA ARG A 195 -10.22 -20.43 6.53
C ARG A 195 -10.08 -20.15 5.03
N LYS A 196 -9.78 -18.88 4.67
CA LYS A 196 -9.51 -18.51 3.28
C LYS A 196 -8.31 -19.26 2.73
N VAL A 197 -7.19 -19.27 3.46
CA VAL A 197 -5.96 -19.96 3.03
C VAL A 197 -6.17 -21.47 2.93
N GLU A 198 -6.84 -22.11 3.90
CA GLU A 198 -7.17 -23.53 3.83
C GLU A 198 -8.06 -23.89 2.62
N ALA A 199 -9.10 -23.07 2.37
CA ALA A 199 -9.98 -23.29 1.22
C ALA A 199 -9.24 -23.05 -0.10
N LEU A 200 -8.31 -22.09 -0.13
CA LEU A 200 -7.45 -21.80 -1.27
C LEU A 200 -6.49 -22.96 -1.54
N CYS A 201 -5.84 -23.53 -0.52
CA CYS A 201 -4.98 -24.71 -0.67
C CYS A 201 -5.76 -25.87 -1.28
N ARG A 202 -6.95 -26.16 -0.76
CA ARG A 202 -7.82 -27.22 -1.32
C ARG A 202 -8.24 -26.97 -2.76
N GLU A 203 -8.56 -25.70 -3.11
CA GLU A 203 -9.02 -25.35 -4.46
C GLU A 203 -7.86 -25.32 -5.48
N CYS A 204 -6.67 -24.83 -5.07
CA CYS A 204 -5.61 -24.44 -5.99
C CYS A 204 -4.41 -25.40 -6.05
N ALA A 205 -4.24 -26.32 -5.09
CA ALA A 205 -3.08 -27.22 -5.04
C ALA A 205 -2.88 -28.02 -6.33
N THR A 206 -3.96 -28.45 -6.98
CA THR A 206 -3.92 -29.25 -8.22
C THR A 206 -4.13 -28.42 -9.49
N GLN A 207 -4.27 -27.10 -9.37
CA GLN A 207 -4.49 -26.21 -10.52
C GLN A 207 -3.17 -25.85 -11.18
N ASN A 208 -3.22 -25.60 -12.48
CA ASN A 208 -2.08 -25.02 -13.20
C ASN A 208 -2.01 -23.52 -12.94
N ILE A 209 -1.25 -23.11 -11.92
CA ILE A 209 -1.02 -21.72 -11.58
C ILE A 209 0.25 -21.24 -12.29
N THR A 210 0.12 -20.18 -13.09
CA THR A 210 1.22 -19.56 -13.85
C THR A 210 1.62 -18.20 -13.33
N ALA A 211 0.76 -17.56 -12.56
CA ALA A 211 1.07 -16.27 -11.95
C ALA A 211 0.43 -16.14 -10.56
N LEU A 212 1.12 -15.39 -9.69
CA LEU A 212 0.63 -14.93 -8.38
C LEU A 212 0.43 -13.42 -8.42
N ALA A 213 -0.52 -12.90 -7.62
CA ALA A 213 -0.66 -11.47 -7.37
C ALA A 213 -1.08 -11.20 -5.93
N GLY A 214 -0.51 -10.15 -5.32
CA GLY A 214 -0.86 -9.67 -3.98
C GLY A 214 0.34 -9.24 -3.14
N VAL A 215 0.06 -8.94 -1.88
CA VAL A 215 1.08 -8.50 -0.91
C VAL A 215 2.05 -9.64 -0.59
N PRO A 216 3.37 -9.41 -0.58
CA PRO A 216 4.39 -10.42 -0.33
C PRO A 216 4.18 -11.23 0.96
N SER A 217 3.96 -10.56 2.09
CA SER A 217 3.76 -11.20 3.39
C SER A 217 2.60 -12.20 3.39
N TRP A 218 1.45 -11.82 2.82
CA TRP A 218 0.28 -12.69 2.72
C TRP A 218 0.50 -13.88 1.79
N ASN A 219 1.18 -13.65 0.64
CA ASN A 219 1.52 -14.74 -0.25
C ASN A 219 2.51 -15.71 0.40
N LEU A 220 3.46 -15.22 1.17
CA LEU A 220 4.41 -16.06 1.89
C LEU A 220 3.72 -17.03 2.85
N VAL A 221 2.77 -16.53 3.67
CA VAL A 221 1.95 -17.38 4.56
C VAL A 221 1.16 -18.41 3.77
N MET A 222 0.50 -17.98 2.70
CA MET A 222 -0.28 -18.88 1.84
C MET A 222 0.59 -19.97 1.22
N LEU A 223 1.78 -19.61 0.70
CA LEU A 223 2.70 -20.57 0.09
C LEU A 223 3.25 -21.57 1.12
N THR A 224 3.55 -21.13 2.35
CA THR A 224 3.96 -22.00 3.44
C THR A 224 2.85 -23.03 3.78
N ARG A 225 1.62 -22.55 3.95
CA ARG A 225 0.46 -23.42 4.21
C ARG A 225 0.19 -24.39 3.06
N LEU A 226 0.44 -23.97 1.82
CA LEU A 226 0.30 -24.84 0.65
C LEU A 226 1.35 -25.96 0.66
N LEU A 227 2.59 -25.68 1.03
CA LEU A 227 3.65 -26.70 1.19
C LEU A 227 3.29 -27.70 2.30
N GLU A 228 2.84 -27.23 3.45
CA GLU A 228 2.34 -28.07 4.55
C GLU A 228 1.19 -28.97 4.08
N TYR A 229 0.21 -28.38 3.36
CA TYR A 229 -0.97 -29.10 2.85
C TYR A 229 -0.60 -30.18 1.84
N THR A 230 0.38 -29.93 0.97
CA THR A 230 0.75 -30.83 -0.13
C THR A 230 1.88 -31.79 0.23
N GLY A 231 2.59 -31.56 1.35
CA GLY A 231 3.79 -32.32 1.73
C GLY A 231 4.94 -32.17 0.74
N ARG A 232 5.02 -31.04 0.02
CA ARG A 232 6.07 -30.77 -0.96
C ARG A 232 7.15 -29.88 -0.36
N ASP A 233 8.40 -30.01 -0.86
CA ASP A 233 9.55 -29.27 -0.35
C ASP A 233 9.61 -27.82 -0.87
N ASN A 234 9.04 -27.57 -2.06
CA ASN A 234 9.04 -26.24 -2.68
C ASN A 234 7.85 -26.07 -3.63
N ILE A 235 7.53 -24.82 -3.94
CA ILE A 235 6.38 -24.44 -4.76
C ILE A 235 6.51 -24.90 -6.22
N SER A 236 7.72 -25.01 -6.75
CA SER A 236 7.92 -25.51 -8.12
C SER A 236 7.49 -26.99 -8.28
N GLN A 237 7.44 -27.75 -7.17
CA GLN A 237 6.87 -29.11 -7.18
C GLN A 237 5.33 -29.12 -7.15
N VAL A 238 4.70 -28.05 -6.61
CA VAL A 238 3.23 -27.90 -6.57
C VAL A 238 2.75 -27.24 -7.88
N TRP A 239 3.39 -26.16 -8.28
CA TRP A 239 3.05 -25.38 -9.48
C TRP A 239 4.27 -25.23 -10.41
N PRO A 240 4.59 -26.27 -11.20
CA PRO A 240 5.80 -26.28 -12.04
C PRO A 240 5.80 -25.21 -13.13
N ASN A 241 4.64 -24.66 -13.47
CA ASN A 241 4.50 -23.63 -14.49
C ASN A 241 4.36 -22.21 -13.90
N LEU A 242 4.64 -22.00 -12.62
CA LEU A 242 4.62 -20.70 -12.00
C LEU A 242 5.81 -19.85 -12.50
N GLN A 243 5.52 -18.69 -13.10
CA GLN A 243 6.52 -17.87 -13.82
C GLN A 243 6.46 -16.39 -13.48
N LEU A 244 5.43 -15.92 -12.78
CA LEU A 244 5.28 -14.49 -12.45
C LEU A 244 4.70 -14.29 -11.05
N PHE A 245 5.29 -13.35 -10.30
CA PHE A 245 4.67 -12.78 -9.12
C PHE A 245 4.53 -11.27 -9.29
N VAL A 246 3.30 -10.79 -9.36
CA VAL A 246 2.94 -9.38 -9.33
C VAL A 246 2.72 -8.97 -7.89
N HIS A 247 3.56 -8.10 -7.34
CA HIS A 247 3.52 -7.75 -5.93
C HIS A 247 3.46 -6.23 -5.72
N GLY A 248 3.09 -5.83 -4.51
CA GLY A 248 3.03 -4.43 -4.08
C GLY A 248 2.48 -4.31 -2.67
N GLY A 249 2.33 -3.08 -2.20
CA GLY A 249 1.80 -2.77 -0.88
C GLY A 249 2.83 -2.82 0.26
N THR A 250 3.95 -3.51 0.08
CA THR A 250 5.09 -3.52 1.00
C THR A 250 6.38 -3.62 0.21
N ASP A 251 7.50 -3.19 0.79
CA ASP A 251 8.83 -3.39 0.21
C ASP A 251 9.11 -4.89 -0.01
N PHE A 252 9.48 -5.26 -1.22
CA PHE A 252 9.76 -6.66 -1.57
C PHE A 252 11.18 -7.11 -1.22
N ARG A 253 12.12 -6.19 -1.03
CA ARG A 253 13.54 -6.51 -0.79
C ARG A 253 13.74 -7.52 0.35
N PRO A 254 13.09 -7.41 1.52
CA PRO A 254 13.22 -8.38 2.61
C PRO A 254 12.71 -9.79 2.27
N TYR A 255 11.79 -9.90 1.32
CA TYR A 255 11.14 -11.16 0.94
C TYR A 255 11.83 -11.88 -0.22
N ARG A 256 12.62 -11.16 -1.02
CA ARG A 256 13.18 -11.65 -2.30
C ARG A 256 13.88 -12.99 -2.16
N GLU A 257 14.75 -13.14 -1.17
CA GLU A 257 15.52 -14.36 -0.97
C GLU A 257 14.67 -15.53 -0.50
N VAL A 258 13.68 -15.26 0.33
CA VAL A 258 12.73 -16.28 0.81
C VAL A 258 11.89 -16.81 -0.36
N PHE A 259 11.36 -15.92 -1.21
CA PHE A 259 10.63 -16.32 -2.41
C PHE A 259 11.50 -17.13 -3.37
N ARG A 260 12.77 -16.76 -3.57
CA ARG A 260 13.72 -17.53 -4.40
C ARG A 260 13.92 -18.95 -3.89
N ARG A 261 14.04 -19.14 -2.57
CA ARG A 261 14.17 -20.47 -1.95
C ARG A 261 12.88 -21.27 -2.04
N MET A 262 11.73 -20.64 -1.82
CA MET A 262 10.45 -21.32 -1.91
C MET A 262 10.06 -21.68 -3.35
N ILE A 263 10.47 -20.88 -4.32
CA ILE A 263 10.17 -21.07 -5.76
C ILE A 263 11.51 -21.17 -6.53
N PRO A 264 12.24 -22.28 -6.41
CA PRO A 264 13.56 -22.44 -7.01
C PRO A 264 13.48 -22.67 -8.54
N SER A 265 12.80 -21.78 -9.26
CA SER A 265 12.62 -21.82 -10.71
C SER A 265 13.43 -20.71 -11.36
N GLN A 266 14.28 -21.03 -12.33
CA GLN A 266 15.01 -20.05 -13.12
C GLN A 266 14.10 -19.18 -14.02
N GLY A 267 12.86 -19.65 -14.27
CA GLY A 267 11.87 -18.93 -15.06
C GLY A 267 10.96 -18.00 -14.23
N MET A 268 11.20 -17.87 -12.93
CA MET A 268 10.38 -17.03 -12.06
C MET A 268 10.72 -15.54 -12.21
N ASN A 269 9.70 -14.74 -12.47
CA ASN A 269 9.79 -13.30 -12.67
C ASN A 269 9.02 -12.56 -11.58
N TYR A 270 9.49 -11.36 -11.25
CA TYR A 270 8.88 -10.49 -10.23
C TYR A 270 8.56 -9.14 -10.85
N MET A 271 7.36 -8.63 -10.58
CA MET A 271 6.88 -7.35 -11.11
C MET A 271 6.24 -6.54 -10.01
N GLU A 272 6.85 -5.42 -9.67
CA GLU A 272 6.33 -4.52 -8.65
C GLU A 272 5.22 -3.63 -9.19
N THR A 273 4.25 -3.31 -8.32
CA THR A 273 3.16 -2.38 -8.61
C THR A 273 2.91 -1.47 -7.41
N TYR A 274 2.58 -0.21 -7.68
CA TYR A 274 2.12 0.73 -6.70
C TYR A 274 0.62 0.94 -6.84
N ASN A 275 -0.13 0.23 -6.01
CA ASN A 275 -1.59 0.28 -5.95
C ASN A 275 -2.03 0.49 -4.50
N ALA A 276 -2.74 1.59 -4.26
CA ALA A 276 -3.30 2.00 -2.97
C ALA A 276 -4.83 2.08 -3.05
N SER A 277 -5.49 2.32 -1.93
CA SER A 277 -6.94 2.54 -1.88
C SER A 277 -7.36 3.76 -2.71
N GLU A 278 -6.50 4.75 -2.78
CA GLU A 278 -6.68 6.00 -3.51
C GLU A 278 -6.56 5.83 -5.03
N GLY A 279 -5.77 4.84 -5.49
CA GLY A 279 -5.57 4.59 -6.93
C GLY A 279 -4.43 3.63 -7.24
N PHE A 280 -4.36 3.25 -8.50
CA PHE A 280 -3.22 2.55 -9.10
C PHE A 280 -2.31 3.59 -9.76
N PHE A 281 -1.03 3.67 -9.37
CA PHE A 281 -0.15 4.78 -9.74
C PHE A 281 1.04 4.38 -10.61
N ALA A 282 1.67 3.24 -10.32
CA ALA A 282 2.88 2.85 -11.03
C ALA A 282 3.03 1.32 -11.13
N MET A 283 3.87 0.87 -12.06
CA MET A 283 4.26 -0.54 -12.22
C MET A 283 5.66 -0.66 -12.82
N ALA A 284 6.36 -1.75 -12.51
CA ALA A 284 7.61 -2.06 -13.17
C ALA A 284 7.41 -2.20 -14.68
N ASP A 285 8.29 -1.59 -15.48
CA ASP A 285 8.26 -1.60 -16.95
C ASP A 285 9.48 -2.32 -17.57
N ARG A 286 10.39 -2.84 -16.73
CA ARG A 286 11.63 -3.53 -17.13
C ARG A 286 11.87 -4.72 -16.21
N GLU A 287 12.51 -5.74 -16.74
CA GLU A 287 12.95 -6.89 -15.97
C GLU A 287 14.03 -6.47 -14.94
N GLY A 288 13.87 -6.91 -13.70
CA GLY A 288 14.83 -6.63 -12.62
C GLY A 288 14.88 -5.17 -12.17
N ALA A 289 13.96 -4.31 -12.62
CA ALA A 289 13.88 -2.93 -12.16
C ALA A 289 13.55 -2.85 -10.67
N ASP A 290 14.17 -1.89 -9.98
CA ASP A 290 13.89 -1.49 -8.60
C ASP A 290 13.13 -0.16 -8.52
N ASP A 291 12.61 0.28 -9.66
CA ASP A 291 11.77 1.45 -9.86
C ASP A 291 10.54 1.09 -10.71
N MET A 292 9.57 1.99 -10.75
CA MET A 292 8.31 1.78 -11.43
C MET A 292 7.97 2.94 -12.37
N LEU A 293 7.47 2.63 -13.55
CA LEU A 293 6.92 3.63 -14.47
C LEU A 293 5.64 4.25 -13.87
N LEU A 294 5.62 5.57 -13.73
CA LEU A 294 4.45 6.32 -13.31
C LEU A 294 3.41 6.35 -14.42
N MET A 295 2.17 5.96 -14.10
CA MET A 295 1.07 5.86 -15.06
C MET A 295 0.32 7.18 -15.17
N LEU A 296 0.39 7.84 -16.33
CA LEU A 296 0.01 9.24 -16.46
C LEU A 296 -1.44 9.48 -16.90
N ASP A 297 -2.15 8.46 -17.41
CA ASP A 297 -3.48 8.60 -18.03
C ASP A 297 -4.57 7.75 -17.34
N TYR A 298 -4.44 7.58 -16.02
CA TYR A 298 -5.36 6.78 -15.19
C TYR A 298 -6.43 7.63 -14.46
N GLY A 299 -6.86 8.74 -15.05
CA GLY A 299 -7.81 9.63 -14.38
C GLY A 299 -7.21 10.24 -13.13
N THR A 300 -5.90 10.52 -13.14
CA THR A 300 -5.14 11.09 -12.03
C THR A 300 -4.23 12.20 -12.54
N PHE A 301 -4.30 13.34 -11.89
CA PHE A 301 -3.35 14.44 -12.00
C PHE A 301 -2.44 14.43 -10.77
N TYR A 302 -1.13 14.54 -11.00
CA TYR A 302 -0.10 14.44 -9.97
C TYR A 302 0.54 15.79 -9.66
N GLU A 303 0.75 16.03 -8.37
CA GLU A 303 1.59 17.08 -7.81
C GLU A 303 2.54 16.47 -6.79
N PHE A 304 3.65 17.14 -6.54
CA PHE A 304 4.73 16.64 -5.68
C PHE A 304 5.21 17.76 -4.76
N LEU A 305 5.30 17.48 -3.47
CA LEU A 305 5.79 18.41 -2.46
C LEU A 305 7.14 17.90 -1.94
N PRO A 306 8.24 18.65 -2.10
CA PRO A 306 9.53 18.24 -1.53
C PRO A 306 9.42 17.97 -0.03
N THR A 307 10.00 16.85 0.44
CA THR A 307 9.84 16.42 1.85
C THR A 307 10.48 17.36 2.86
N ASN A 308 11.43 18.20 2.44
CA ASN A 308 12.00 19.28 3.25
C ASN A 308 11.08 20.50 3.39
N CYS A 309 9.92 20.50 2.71
CA CYS A 309 8.95 21.62 2.69
C CYS A 309 7.53 21.18 3.09
N LEU A 310 7.36 20.10 3.83
CA LEU A 310 6.03 19.52 4.18
C LEU A 310 5.09 20.50 4.92
N ALA A 311 5.63 21.54 5.55
CA ALA A 311 4.83 22.56 6.21
C ALA A 311 4.33 23.67 5.26
N ASP A 312 4.81 23.71 4.01
CA ASP A 312 4.54 24.78 3.03
C ASP A 312 3.95 24.17 1.75
N TYR A 313 2.64 23.96 1.73
CA TYR A 313 1.92 23.37 0.61
C TYR A 313 1.93 24.21 -0.68
N GLU A 314 2.31 25.49 -0.60
CA GLU A 314 2.47 26.36 -1.79
C GLU A 314 3.66 25.91 -2.65
N LYS A 315 4.59 25.16 -2.09
CA LYS A 315 5.73 24.56 -2.81
C LYS A 315 5.42 23.28 -3.54
N ALA A 316 4.16 22.84 -3.55
CA ALA A 316 3.75 21.72 -4.39
C ALA A 316 3.91 22.07 -5.87
N ILE A 317 4.57 21.22 -6.62
CA ILE A 317 4.91 21.39 -8.04
C ILE A 317 4.23 20.33 -8.90
N PRO A 318 3.92 20.62 -10.15
CA PRO A 318 3.38 19.63 -11.09
C PRO A 318 4.47 18.66 -11.55
N LEU A 319 4.07 17.52 -12.13
CA LEU A 319 4.97 16.47 -12.62
C LEU A 319 6.10 16.99 -13.53
N ALA A 320 5.83 18.03 -14.33
CA ALA A 320 6.82 18.56 -15.27
C ALA A 320 8.02 19.28 -14.62
N GLU A 321 7.93 19.56 -13.32
CA GLU A 321 8.94 20.35 -12.57
C GLU A 321 9.71 19.50 -11.54
N VAL A 322 9.46 18.17 -11.49
CA VAL A 322 10.18 17.28 -10.58
C VAL A 322 11.60 17.01 -11.05
N GLU A 323 12.49 16.76 -10.09
CA GLU A 323 13.89 16.45 -10.32
C GLU A 323 14.23 15.04 -9.81
N CYS A 324 15.19 14.38 -10.47
CA CYS A 324 15.71 13.08 -10.01
C CYS A 324 16.51 13.25 -8.72
N GLY A 325 16.43 12.28 -7.81
CA GLY A 325 17.19 12.26 -6.56
C GLY A 325 16.60 13.15 -5.47
N VAL A 326 15.47 13.81 -5.72
CA VAL A 326 14.71 14.56 -4.71
C VAL A 326 13.56 13.72 -4.20
N GLU A 327 13.39 13.68 -2.89
CA GLU A 327 12.27 13.00 -2.25
C GLU A 327 11.04 13.91 -2.16
N TYR A 328 9.90 13.40 -2.59
CA TYR A 328 8.64 14.13 -2.65
C TYR A 328 7.51 13.40 -1.94
N ALA A 329 6.66 14.11 -1.23
CA ALA A 329 5.32 13.66 -0.86
C ALA A 329 4.40 13.74 -2.07
N MET A 330 3.69 12.65 -2.37
CA MET A 330 2.80 12.58 -3.53
C MET A 330 1.42 13.14 -3.20
N ILE A 331 0.95 14.07 -4.04
CA ILE A 331 -0.37 14.70 -3.99
C ILE A 331 -1.12 14.31 -5.26
N ILE A 332 -2.39 13.96 -5.13
CA ILE A 332 -3.22 13.55 -6.27
C ILE A 332 -4.52 14.33 -6.36
N SER A 333 -4.96 14.55 -7.59
CA SER A 333 -6.35 14.82 -7.91
C SER A 333 -6.84 13.72 -8.84
N ASN A 334 -7.95 13.04 -8.54
CA ASN A 334 -8.35 11.87 -9.31
C ASN A 334 -9.87 11.69 -9.48
N CYS A 335 -10.22 10.76 -10.35
CA CYS A 335 -11.61 10.40 -10.64
C CYS A 335 -12.34 9.67 -9.50
N ASN A 336 -11.71 9.45 -8.34
CA ASN A 336 -12.38 9.05 -7.11
C ASN A 336 -12.94 10.25 -6.32
N GLY A 337 -12.72 11.48 -6.80
CA GLY A 337 -13.15 12.71 -6.14
C GLY A 337 -12.19 13.20 -5.05
N LEU A 338 -10.96 12.73 -5.08
CA LEU A 338 -9.88 13.28 -4.28
C LEU A 338 -9.25 14.46 -5.05
N TRP A 339 -9.11 15.60 -4.40
CA TRP A 339 -8.67 16.86 -5.01
C TRP A 339 -7.49 17.42 -4.23
N ARG A 340 -6.32 17.51 -4.84
CA ARG A 340 -5.05 17.87 -4.18
C ARG A 340 -4.85 17.14 -2.85
N TYR A 341 -5.17 15.85 -2.88
CA TYR A 341 -5.14 14.97 -1.71
C TYR A 341 -3.72 14.45 -1.48
N MET A 342 -3.16 14.73 -0.30
CA MET A 342 -1.89 14.17 0.14
C MET A 342 -2.10 12.74 0.62
N ILE A 343 -1.58 11.78 -0.15
CA ILE A 343 -1.70 10.34 0.17
C ILE A 343 -0.94 10.01 1.45
N GLY A 344 0.18 10.69 1.64
CA GLY A 344 1.11 10.47 2.74
C GLY A 344 2.31 9.59 2.36
N ASP A 345 2.34 9.00 1.18
CA ASP A 345 3.50 8.27 0.67
C ASP A 345 4.55 9.23 0.10
N THR A 346 5.84 8.88 0.27
CA THR A 346 6.96 9.59 -0.34
C THR A 346 7.58 8.77 -1.46
N VAL A 347 8.00 9.49 -2.51
CA VAL A 347 8.62 8.91 -3.70
C VAL A 347 9.84 9.70 -4.12
N GLU A 348 10.79 9.03 -4.76
CA GLU A 348 11.93 9.63 -5.45
C GLU A 348 11.83 9.33 -6.93
N PHE A 349 12.12 10.32 -7.78
CA PHE A 349 12.22 10.10 -9.22
C PHE A 349 13.61 9.57 -9.59
N THR A 350 13.63 8.40 -10.21
CA THR A 350 14.84 7.77 -10.77
C THR A 350 15.06 8.16 -12.24
N SER A 351 13.99 8.64 -12.90
CA SER A 351 14.00 9.14 -14.28
C SER A 351 12.82 10.09 -14.50
N VAL A 352 13.01 11.09 -15.35
CA VAL A 352 11.94 12.03 -15.80
C VAL A 352 11.58 11.87 -17.28
N ALA A 353 12.23 10.95 -17.99
CA ALA A 353 11.92 10.67 -19.39
C ALA A 353 12.16 9.18 -19.74
N PRO A 354 11.21 8.29 -19.55
CA PRO A 354 9.89 8.48 -18.93
C PRO A 354 9.98 8.65 -17.40
N TYR A 355 8.93 9.16 -16.79
CA TYR A 355 8.86 9.32 -15.33
C TYR A 355 8.81 7.96 -14.64
N ARG A 356 9.84 7.68 -13.85
CA ARG A 356 9.91 6.49 -12.99
C ARG A 356 10.13 6.90 -11.55
N ILE A 357 9.49 6.19 -10.66
CA ILE A 357 9.53 6.46 -9.23
C ILE A 357 9.94 5.22 -8.45
N ARG A 358 10.54 5.47 -7.29
CA ARG A 358 10.72 4.51 -6.21
C ARG A 358 9.96 5.03 -5.00
N ILE A 359 9.24 4.17 -4.29
CA ILE A 359 8.63 4.52 -3.01
C ILE A 359 9.76 4.56 -1.98
N THR A 360 9.88 5.67 -1.26
CA THR A 360 10.93 5.88 -0.25
C THR A 360 10.41 5.74 1.17
N GLY A 361 9.10 5.96 1.38
CA GLY A 361 8.49 5.86 2.70
C GLY A 361 7.17 6.61 2.80
N ARG A 362 6.98 7.27 3.95
CA ARG A 362 5.82 8.11 4.22
C ARG A 362 6.22 9.44 4.86
N THR A 363 5.35 10.45 4.71
CA THR A 363 5.49 11.79 5.34
C THR A 363 5.44 11.73 6.87
N GLN A 364 4.86 10.66 7.41
CA GLN A 364 4.85 10.37 8.84
C GLN A 364 5.55 9.03 9.10
N SER A 365 6.28 8.93 10.23
CA SER A 365 6.89 7.66 10.62
C SER A 365 5.83 6.57 10.78
N TYR A 366 6.06 5.43 10.16
CA TYR A 366 5.18 4.27 10.21
C TYR A 366 5.98 2.97 10.10
N ILE A 367 5.36 1.84 10.42
CA ILE A 367 5.89 0.51 10.15
C ILE A 367 4.83 -0.30 9.40
N ASN A 368 5.21 -0.89 8.27
CA ASN A 368 4.32 -1.63 7.37
C ASN A 368 5.06 -2.80 6.71
N VAL A 369 5.74 -3.60 7.51
CA VAL A 369 6.56 -4.71 6.99
C VAL A 369 5.70 -5.95 6.77
N PHE A 370 4.67 -6.12 7.58
CA PHE A 370 3.74 -7.26 7.53
C PHE A 370 2.37 -6.86 6.95
N GLY A 371 2.20 -5.60 6.51
CA GLY A 371 0.95 -5.04 6.02
C GLY A 371 0.06 -4.49 7.14
N GLU A 372 0.64 -4.09 8.27
CA GLU A 372 -0.03 -3.61 9.49
C GLU A 372 -0.28 -2.10 9.52
N GLU A 373 0.39 -1.34 8.67
CA GLU A 373 0.28 0.14 8.57
C GLU A 373 0.21 0.86 9.93
N LEU A 374 1.11 0.50 10.85
CA LEU A 374 1.16 1.08 12.18
C LEU A 374 1.81 2.47 12.12
N VAL A 375 1.14 3.50 12.63
CA VAL A 375 1.62 4.89 12.66
C VAL A 375 1.99 5.32 14.07
N VAL A 376 2.72 6.44 14.18
CA VAL A 376 3.24 6.95 15.47
C VAL A 376 2.12 7.17 16.49
N ASP A 377 0.97 7.70 16.09
CA ASP A 377 -0.16 7.92 17.01
C ASP A 377 -0.67 6.60 17.63
N ASN A 378 -0.69 5.51 16.86
CA ASN A 378 -1.04 4.19 17.40
C ASN A 378 -0.01 3.76 18.46
N ALA A 379 1.28 3.93 18.17
CA ALA A 379 2.36 3.57 19.08
C ALA A 379 2.35 4.40 20.35
N GLU A 380 2.20 5.72 20.25
CA GLU A 380 2.13 6.63 21.41
C GLU A 380 0.96 6.29 22.33
N ARG A 381 -0.22 6.02 21.77
CA ARG A 381 -1.41 5.62 22.54
C ARG A 381 -1.22 4.28 23.24
N ALA A 382 -0.61 3.32 22.56
CA ALA A 382 -0.36 2.00 23.13
C ALA A 382 0.66 2.08 24.27
N VAL A 383 1.73 2.86 24.10
CA VAL A 383 2.71 3.13 25.16
C VAL A 383 2.05 3.83 26.36
N GLU A 384 1.23 4.85 26.12
CA GLU A 384 0.49 5.56 27.17
C GLU A 384 -0.42 4.61 27.96
N ALA A 385 -1.19 3.76 27.26
CA ALA A 385 -2.08 2.80 27.90
C ALA A 385 -1.30 1.78 28.75
N ALA A 386 -0.21 1.23 28.20
CA ALA A 386 0.65 0.27 28.90
C ALA A 386 1.33 0.89 30.13
N CYS A 387 1.82 2.13 30.01
CA CYS A 387 2.39 2.86 31.14
C CYS A 387 1.37 3.15 32.24
N ARG A 388 0.15 3.53 31.87
CA ARG A 388 -0.93 3.79 32.84
C ARG A 388 -1.35 2.53 33.59
N ALA A 389 -1.38 1.38 32.90
CA ALA A 389 -1.79 0.11 33.48
C ALA A 389 -0.76 -0.52 34.42
N THR A 390 0.53 -0.15 34.27
CA THR A 390 1.66 -0.81 34.99
C THR A 390 2.51 0.17 35.78
N GLY A 391 2.09 1.41 35.95
CA GLY A 391 2.87 2.44 36.66
C GLY A 391 4.21 2.79 36.01
N ALA A 392 4.45 2.34 34.76
CA ALA A 392 5.69 2.58 34.04
C ALA A 392 5.83 4.04 33.58
N GLY A 393 7.09 4.49 33.46
CA GLY A 393 7.44 5.76 32.81
C GLY A 393 8.49 5.53 31.73
N VAL A 394 8.18 5.82 30.49
CA VAL A 394 9.10 5.71 29.35
C VAL A 394 9.88 7.00 29.18
N VAL A 395 11.17 6.92 28.92
CA VAL A 395 12.04 8.04 28.51
C VAL A 395 12.01 8.17 27.00
N GLU A 396 12.29 7.06 26.31
CA GLU A 396 12.39 7.01 24.84
C GLU A 396 12.12 5.59 24.35
N TYR A 397 11.66 5.48 23.10
CA TYR A 397 11.51 4.20 22.44
C TYR A 397 11.65 4.31 20.92
N THR A 398 11.96 3.17 20.31
CA THR A 398 11.86 2.97 18.85
C THR A 398 11.35 1.56 18.57
N VAL A 399 10.71 1.39 17.43
CA VAL A 399 10.14 0.11 16.99
C VAL A 399 10.74 -0.27 15.65
N ALA A 400 11.17 -1.51 15.55
CA ALA A 400 11.70 -2.08 14.31
C ALA A 400 11.12 -3.48 14.07
N PRO A 401 11.05 -3.97 12.80
CA PRO A 401 10.59 -5.31 12.53
C PRO A 401 11.61 -6.36 12.98
N VAL A 402 11.11 -7.51 13.43
CA VAL A 402 11.92 -8.71 13.66
C VAL A 402 11.27 -9.87 12.92
N TYR A 403 12.05 -10.64 12.16
CA TYR A 403 11.57 -11.78 11.40
C TYR A 403 11.84 -13.08 12.17
N MET A 404 10.85 -13.97 12.21
CA MET A 404 10.90 -15.24 12.93
C MET A 404 10.49 -16.40 12.03
N GLY A 405 11.00 -17.60 12.36
CA GLY A 405 10.70 -18.83 11.62
C GLY A 405 11.62 -19.12 10.43
N GLY A 406 11.61 -20.36 9.97
CA GLY A 406 12.56 -20.90 8.99
C GLY A 406 12.52 -20.20 7.62
N TYR A 407 11.37 -19.65 7.21
CA TYR A 407 11.18 -18.87 5.99
C TYR A 407 10.84 -17.41 6.28
N HIS A 408 11.05 -16.92 7.51
CA HIS A 408 10.62 -15.59 7.94
C HIS A 408 9.13 -15.31 7.62
N THR A 409 8.31 -16.34 7.75
CA THR A 409 6.87 -16.28 7.45
C THR A 409 6.09 -15.51 8.47
N GLN A 410 6.64 -15.39 9.67
CA GLN A 410 6.13 -14.65 10.81
C GLN A 410 7.15 -13.61 11.23
N GLY A 411 6.67 -12.55 11.83
CA GLY A 411 7.52 -11.54 12.43
C GLY A 411 6.84 -10.89 13.61
N ALA A 412 7.54 -9.98 14.26
CA ALA A 412 7.04 -9.18 15.35
C ALA A 412 7.57 -7.76 15.25
N HIS A 413 6.95 -6.86 15.98
CA HIS A 413 7.54 -5.57 16.27
C HIS A 413 8.43 -5.68 17.49
N GLN A 414 9.72 -5.39 17.35
CA GLN A 414 10.64 -5.24 18.47
C GLN A 414 10.60 -3.80 18.96
N TRP A 415 10.16 -3.63 20.19
CA TRP A 415 10.09 -2.36 20.91
C TRP A 415 11.33 -2.23 21.76
N LEU A 416 12.25 -1.36 21.38
CA LEU A 416 13.42 -1.02 22.18
C LEU A 416 13.03 0.16 23.05
N VAL A 417 12.96 -0.05 24.38
CA VAL A 417 12.38 0.91 25.31
C VAL A 417 13.38 1.27 26.40
N GLU A 418 13.58 2.55 26.61
CA GLU A 418 14.30 3.10 27.75
C GLU A 418 13.29 3.59 28.79
N PHE A 419 13.21 2.90 29.94
CA PHE A 419 12.31 3.25 31.01
C PHE A 419 12.92 4.26 31.99
N ARG A 420 12.13 5.24 32.42
CA ARG A 420 12.40 6.09 33.58
C ARG A 420 12.02 5.36 34.86
N THR A 421 10.83 4.77 34.86
CA THR A 421 10.28 3.92 35.90
C THR A 421 9.91 2.60 35.28
N MET A 422 10.45 1.50 35.80
CA MET A 422 10.13 0.16 35.33
C MET A 422 8.64 -0.15 35.55
N PRO A 423 8.00 -0.90 34.65
CA PRO A 423 6.66 -1.42 34.91
C PRO A 423 6.68 -2.46 36.05
N ASP A 424 5.57 -2.59 36.76
CA ASP A 424 5.38 -3.64 37.76
C ASP A 424 5.55 -5.04 37.14
N SER A 425 5.13 -5.24 35.90
CA SER A 425 5.38 -6.41 35.04
C SER A 425 5.62 -5.99 33.61
N VAL A 426 6.72 -6.43 33.01
CA VAL A 426 7.05 -6.22 31.60
C VAL A 426 6.08 -7.00 30.71
N GLU A 427 5.69 -8.18 31.11
CA GLU A 427 4.74 -9.03 30.43
C GLU A 427 3.36 -8.32 30.33
N ARG A 428 2.89 -7.77 31.45
CA ARG A 428 1.62 -7.02 31.47
C ARG A 428 1.69 -5.74 30.66
N TRP A 429 2.83 -5.04 30.68
CA TRP A 429 3.06 -3.87 29.84
C TRP A 429 2.95 -4.23 28.36
N CYS A 430 3.56 -5.34 27.93
CA CYS A 430 3.52 -5.85 26.57
C CYS A 430 2.10 -6.28 26.14
N GLU A 431 1.35 -6.96 27.02
CA GLU A 431 -0.05 -7.35 26.77
C GLU A 431 -0.95 -6.15 26.52
N VAL A 432 -0.88 -5.13 27.40
CA VAL A 432 -1.70 -3.91 27.26
C VAL A 432 -1.30 -3.14 26.02
N LEU A 433 0.00 -3.10 25.69
CA LEU A 433 0.51 -2.51 24.44
C LEU A 433 -0.14 -3.17 23.22
N ASP A 434 -0.10 -4.51 23.15
CA ASP A 434 -0.70 -5.28 22.04
C ASP A 434 -2.22 -5.10 21.97
N GLU A 435 -2.92 -5.16 23.09
CA GLU A 435 -4.37 -4.94 23.18
C GLU A 435 -4.78 -3.56 22.62
N GLU A 436 -4.04 -2.51 23.00
CA GLU A 436 -4.34 -1.16 22.53
C GLU A 436 -3.98 -0.97 21.06
N LEU A 437 -2.87 -1.53 20.57
CA LEU A 437 -2.52 -1.54 19.15
C LEU A 437 -3.61 -2.20 18.31
N ARG A 438 -4.11 -3.35 18.72
CA ARG A 438 -5.21 -4.06 18.05
C ARG A 438 -6.50 -3.26 18.07
N ARG A 439 -6.77 -2.54 19.17
CA ARG A 439 -7.96 -1.70 19.32
C ARG A 439 -7.93 -0.47 18.42
N CYS A 440 -6.77 0.14 18.23
CA CYS A 440 -6.64 1.40 17.51
C CYS A 440 -6.23 1.25 16.03
N ASN A 441 -5.82 0.04 15.59
CA ASN A 441 -5.41 -0.21 14.22
C ASN A 441 -5.98 -1.55 13.72
N SER A 442 -6.91 -1.46 12.77
CA SER A 442 -7.63 -2.63 12.22
C SER A 442 -6.73 -3.54 11.38
N ASP A 443 -5.71 -2.99 10.71
CA ASP A 443 -4.78 -3.79 9.90
C ASP A 443 -3.80 -4.53 10.81
N TYR A 444 -3.34 -3.87 11.87
CA TYR A 444 -2.57 -4.54 12.92
C TYR A 444 -3.37 -5.69 13.55
N ASP A 445 -4.64 -5.46 13.95
CA ASP A 445 -5.48 -6.52 14.52
C ASP A 445 -5.68 -7.67 13.53
N ALA A 446 -5.96 -7.39 12.26
CA ALA A 446 -6.10 -8.41 11.22
C ALA A 446 -4.84 -9.29 11.08
N LYS A 447 -3.64 -8.71 11.18
CA LYS A 447 -2.37 -9.44 11.12
C LYS A 447 -2.07 -10.22 12.40
N ARG A 448 -2.55 -9.73 13.55
CA ARG A 448 -2.43 -10.39 14.87
C ARG A 448 -3.42 -11.56 15.02
N GLN A 449 -4.54 -11.56 14.30
CA GLN A 449 -5.54 -12.64 14.35
C GLN A 449 -4.93 -13.97 13.91
N GLY A 450 -4.97 -14.95 14.81
CA GLY A 450 -4.39 -16.29 14.58
C GLY A 450 -2.87 -16.32 14.46
N SER A 451 -2.18 -15.21 14.78
CA SER A 451 -0.70 -15.09 14.70
C SER A 451 -0.14 -15.54 13.34
N ALA A 452 -0.90 -15.31 12.27
CA ALA A 452 -0.56 -15.83 10.94
C ALA A 452 0.68 -15.13 10.35
N THR A 453 0.80 -13.81 10.52
CA THR A 453 1.91 -13.01 9.99
C THR A 453 2.63 -12.23 11.06
N LEU A 454 1.87 -11.67 12.03
CA LEU A 454 2.41 -10.81 13.08
C LEU A 454 2.19 -11.44 14.44
N LEU A 455 3.29 -11.71 15.13
CA LEU A 455 3.33 -12.21 16.51
C LEU A 455 3.16 -11.05 17.50
N ALA A 456 2.99 -11.39 18.80
CA ALA A 456 2.97 -10.39 19.86
C ALA A 456 4.24 -9.52 19.84
N PRO A 457 4.16 -8.24 20.25
CA PRO A 457 5.30 -7.37 20.37
C PRO A 457 6.41 -7.99 21.25
N VAL A 458 7.66 -7.78 20.84
CA VAL A 458 8.83 -8.18 21.61
C VAL A 458 9.43 -6.93 22.25
N VAL A 459 9.45 -6.86 23.59
CA VAL A 459 9.99 -5.72 24.30
C VAL A 459 11.46 -5.99 24.69
N THR A 460 12.34 -5.07 24.30
CA THR A 460 13.75 -5.07 24.65
C THR A 460 14.05 -3.84 25.50
N ILE A 461 14.40 -4.04 26.76
CA ILE A 461 14.73 -2.95 27.67
C ILE A 461 16.17 -2.50 27.41
N LEU A 462 16.31 -1.20 27.15
CA LEU A 462 17.60 -0.54 26.99
C LEU A 462 18.06 0.14 28.30
N PRO A 463 19.37 0.10 28.62
CA PRO A 463 19.92 0.90 29.68
C PRO A 463 19.68 2.39 29.52
N ARG A 464 19.55 3.13 30.62
CA ARG A 464 19.33 4.58 30.57
C ARG A 464 20.46 5.30 29.81
N GLY A 465 20.09 6.25 28.98
CA GLY A 465 21.02 7.06 28.18
C GLY A 465 21.50 6.38 26.90
N THR A 466 20.99 5.21 26.54
CA THR A 466 21.40 4.50 25.30
C THR A 466 21.04 5.30 24.06
N PHE A 467 19.81 5.84 23.98
CA PHE A 467 19.42 6.71 22.86
C PHE A 467 20.27 7.99 22.76
N MET A 468 20.59 8.61 23.88
CA MET A 468 21.46 9.78 23.90
C MET A 468 22.87 9.45 23.38
N ARG A 469 23.44 8.30 23.80
CA ARG A 469 24.75 7.85 23.31
C ARG A 469 24.73 7.62 21.80
N GLN A 470 23.68 6.97 21.30
CA GLN A 470 23.53 6.73 19.85
C GLN A 470 23.45 8.05 19.06
N MET A 471 22.62 9.00 19.51
CA MET A 471 22.51 10.31 18.88
C MET A 471 23.84 11.09 18.93
N ALA A 472 24.61 10.95 20.01
CA ALA A 472 25.94 11.54 20.12
C ALA A 472 26.91 10.98 19.08
N THR A 473 26.90 9.67 18.89
CA THR A 473 27.75 8.97 17.92
C THR A 473 27.42 9.43 16.49
N GLU A 474 26.14 9.71 16.20
CA GLU A 474 25.68 10.23 14.90
C GLU A 474 25.86 11.75 14.73
N GLY A 475 26.39 12.45 15.72
CA GLY A 475 26.51 13.92 15.70
C GLY A 475 25.17 14.66 15.75
N ARG A 476 24.12 14.01 16.21
CA ARG A 476 22.72 14.49 16.23
C ARG A 476 22.24 14.92 17.63
N LEU A 477 23.16 15.08 18.59
CA LEU A 477 22.82 15.59 19.92
C LEU A 477 22.38 17.07 19.84
N GLY A 478 21.20 17.34 20.40
CA GLY A 478 20.65 18.70 20.52
C GLY A 478 19.83 19.15 19.33
N GLY A 479 19.22 20.34 19.45
CA GLY A 479 18.36 20.92 18.42
C GLY A 479 17.02 20.20 18.28
N GLN A 480 16.52 20.09 17.05
CA GLN A 480 15.21 19.50 16.73
C GLN A 480 15.30 18.01 16.36
N ASN A 481 16.45 17.37 16.57
CA ASN A 481 16.62 15.96 16.27
C ASN A 481 15.80 15.10 17.23
N LYS A 482 14.90 14.25 16.68
CA LYS A 482 14.09 13.30 17.43
C LYS A 482 14.48 11.89 17.05
N VAL A 483 14.33 10.96 18.00
CA VAL A 483 14.45 9.51 17.72
C VAL A 483 13.27 9.09 16.86
N PRO A 484 13.50 8.42 15.70
CA PRO A 484 12.42 7.85 14.91
C PRO A 484 11.66 6.80 15.73
N ARG A 485 10.34 7.01 15.87
CA ARG A 485 9.46 6.11 16.64
C ARG A 485 9.28 4.75 15.98
N LEU A 486 9.08 4.76 14.68
CA LEU A 486 8.75 3.57 13.88
C LEU A 486 9.68 3.52 12.66
N ARG A 487 10.24 2.34 12.39
CA ARG A 487 11.10 2.11 11.23
C ARG A 487 10.73 0.80 10.55
N CYS A 488 10.75 0.79 9.21
CA CYS A 488 10.58 -0.42 8.42
C CYS A 488 11.89 -1.22 8.25
N ASP A 489 13.02 -0.68 8.72
CA ASP A 489 14.35 -1.31 8.75
C ASP A 489 14.82 -1.52 10.20
N ARG A 490 16.00 -2.14 10.34
CA ARG A 490 16.61 -2.43 11.64
C ARG A 490 17.87 -1.62 11.95
N GLU A 491 18.25 -0.68 11.10
CA GLU A 491 19.54 0.05 11.26
C GLU A 491 19.69 0.69 12.63
N LEU A 492 18.69 1.47 13.07
CA LEU A 492 18.72 2.10 14.40
C LEU A 492 18.60 1.06 15.52
N ALA A 493 17.75 0.06 15.38
CA ALA A 493 17.58 -0.98 16.39
C ALA A 493 18.87 -1.76 16.62
N ASP A 494 19.55 -2.17 15.55
CA ASP A 494 20.79 -2.93 15.61
C ASP A 494 21.93 -2.06 16.17
N ALA A 495 21.99 -0.77 15.78
CA ALA A 495 22.94 0.18 16.38
C ALA A 495 22.75 0.34 17.90
N LEU A 496 21.49 0.48 18.38
CA LEU A 496 21.18 0.58 19.80
C LEU A 496 21.52 -0.71 20.58
N LEU A 497 21.27 -1.88 19.96
CA LEU A 497 21.59 -3.18 20.57
C LEU A 497 23.11 -3.40 20.70
N ASN A 498 23.90 -2.86 19.78
CA ASN A 498 25.37 -2.94 19.82
C ASN A 498 25.99 -1.97 20.84
N LEU A 499 25.23 -1.03 21.39
CA LEU A 499 25.65 -0.11 22.46
C LEU A 499 25.34 -0.64 23.89
N LYS A 500 24.76 -1.83 24.00
CA LYS A 500 24.47 -2.49 25.29
C LYS A 500 25.68 -2.83 26.06
#